data_6e1520d3b409eba6c14ff8998a47589d
#
_entry.id   6e1520d3b409eba6c14ff8998a47589d
#
_cell.length_a   1.000
_cell.length_b   1.000
_cell.length_c   1.000
_cell.angle_alpha   90.00
_cell.angle_beta   90.00
_cell.angle_gamma   90.00
#
_symmetry.space_group_name_H-M   'P 1'
#
loop_
_entity.id
_entity.type
_entity.pdbx_description
1 polymer ?
#
loop_
_entity_poly.entity_id
_entity_poly.type
_entity_poly.pdbx_seq_one_letter_code
_entity_poly.pdbx_strand_id
1 'polypeptide(L)'
;LYDSNYTLAYAYSDKPLGPWTYGGTLIDGRARGKDEKGNVIPTAVPYGNTHGSLLEINGQWYVFYHRQTGDNEFQRQAMVAPVSVSLKDGKLLISEGEYTSEGFCLNGLNPFDLTPAGLACYLTGPTQLPHQFPNHAHSGSYIKATRIGDNGRDGAYSLHAHHSPVAFNTDGSVVGYKYFNMTEIGKHNEATLRMHLNPEGVAGEIVFMLDCPWESQGGKEIGRLTL
;
A
#
# COMPACT_ATOMS: atom_id res chain seq x y z
N LEU A 1 2.39 1.82 20.26
CA LEU A 1 2.72 0.51 20.79
C LEU A 1 3.11 -0.43 19.63
N TYR A 2 4.01 -1.34 19.90
CA TYR A 2 4.65 -2.19 18.90
C TYR A 2 4.35 -3.64 19.26
N ASP A 3 3.59 -4.30 18.43
CA ASP A 3 3.14 -5.67 18.67
C ASP A 3 4.05 -6.71 18.00
N SER A 4 4.49 -6.37 16.78
CA SER A 4 5.49 -7.13 16.04
C SER A 4 6.31 -6.18 15.19
N ASN A 5 7.37 -6.64 14.55
CA ASN A 5 8.19 -5.79 13.67
C ASN A 5 7.41 -5.13 12.52
N TYR A 6 6.15 -5.51 12.34
CA TYR A 6 5.37 -5.15 11.15
C TYR A 6 4.00 -4.56 11.49
N THR A 7 3.63 -4.54 12.77
CA THR A 7 2.31 -4.13 13.23
C THR A 7 2.41 -2.96 14.18
N LEU A 8 1.78 -1.85 13.85
CA LEU A 8 1.58 -0.72 14.75
C LEU A 8 0.31 -0.95 15.53
N ALA A 9 0.39 -0.88 16.86
CA ALA A 9 -0.73 -1.09 17.76
C ALA A 9 -0.86 0.06 18.75
N TYR A 10 -1.96 0.10 19.52
CA TYR A 10 -2.16 1.09 20.57
C TYR A 10 -2.47 0.45 21.93
N ALA A 11 -2.16 1.20 22.97
CA ALA A 11 -2.64 0.96 24.30
C ALA A 11 -3.13 2.28 24.91
N TYR A 12 -4.04 2.21 25.85
CA TYR A 12 -4.61 3.37 26.50
C TYR A 12 -4.64 3.22 28.02
N SER A 13 -4.72 4.33 28.72
CA SER A 13 -4.82 4.41 30.18
C SER A 13 -5.43 5.72 30.60
N ASP A 14 -6.11 5.72 31.73
CA ASP A 14 -6.62 6.94 32.39
C ASP A 14 -5.52 7.71 33.14
N LYS A 15 -4.33 7.13 33.26
CA LYS A 15 -3.19 7.72 33.97
C LYS A 15 -1.92 7.66 33.16
N PRO A 16 -1.05 8.69 33.21
CA PRO A 16 0.19 8.72 32.45
C PRO A 16 1.13 7.54 32.70
N LEU A 17 1.11 6.96 33.87
CA LEU A 17 1.96 5.82 34.28
C LEU A 17 1.23 4.46 34.23
N GLY A 18 0.00 4.43 33.71
CA GLY A 18 -0.79 3.20 33.64
C GLY A 18 -1.62 2.93 34.90
N PRO A 19 -2.17 1.69 35.02
CA PRO A 19 -1.97 0.56 34.11
C PRO A 19 -2.45 0.81 32.69
N TRP A 20 -1.74 0.21 31.73
CA TRP A 20 -2.07 0.33 30.32
C TRP A 20 -2.91 -0.86 29.83
N THR A 21 -3.94 -0.58 29.05
CA THR A 21 -4.77 -1.59 28.41
C THR A 21 -4.42 -1.67 26.93
N TYR A 22 -4.11 -2.85 26.43
CA TYR A 22 -3.92 -3.08 24.99
C TYR A 22 -5.23 -2.86 24.25
N GLY A 23 -5.22 -2.04 23.21
CA GLY A 23 -6.41 -1.65 22.46
C GLY A 23 -6.60 -2.38 21.14
N GLY A 24 -5.51 -2.78 20.49
CA GLY A 24 -5.56 -3.46 19.20
C GLY A 24 -4.56 -2.91 18.18
N THR A 25 -4.66 -3.41 16.96
CA THR A 25 -3.85 -3.01 15.81
C THR A 25 -4.35 -1.69 15.23
N LEU A 26 -3.43 -0.79 14.92
CA LEU A 26 -3.70 0.43 14.14
C LEU A 26 -3.44 0.24 12.65
N ILE A 27 -2.35 -0.46 12.32
CA ILE A 27 -1.98 -0.79 10.94
C ILE A 27 -1.16 -2.08 10.92
N ASP A 28 -1.47 -3.00 10.00
CA ASP A 28 -0.60 -4.12 9.65
C ASP A 28 0.25 -3.74 8.43
N GLY A 29 1.52 -3.43 8.64
CA GLY A 29 2.44 -2.99 7.59
C GLY A 29 2.72 -4.03 6.50
N ARG A 30 2.21 -5.26 6.65
CA ARG A 30 2.29 -6.31 5.63
C ARG A 30 1.20 -6.22 4.57
N ALA A 31 0.15 -5.42 4.80
CA ALA A 31 -0.98 -5.27 3.88
C ALA A 31 -1.52 -6.63 3.38
N ARG A 32 -1.81 -7.55 4.30
CA ARG A 32 -2.23 -8.92 3.97
C ARG A 32 -3.35 -8.93 2.94
N GLY A 33 -3.26 -9.86 2.00
CA GLY A 33 -4.26 -10.09 0.97
C GLY A 33 -4.62 -11.57 0.87
N LYS A 34 -5.16 -11.97 -0.28
CA LYS A 34 -5.47 -13.36 -0.59
C LYS A 34 -4.82 -13.76 -1.91
N ASP A 35 -4.47 -15.01 -2.04
CA ASP A 35 -4.07 -15.62 -3.31
C ASP A 35 -5.29 -16.03 -4.16
N GLU A 36 -5.04 -16.56 -5.35
CA GLU A 36 -6.06 -17.03 -6.26
C GLU A 36 -7.00 -18.10 -5.65
N LYS A 37 -6.50 -18.86 -4.69
CA LYS A 37 -7.26 -19.91 -4.00
C LYS A 37 -7.99 -19.41 -2.75
N GLY A 38 -7.87 -18.11 -2.45
CA GLY A 38 -8.47 -17.50 -1.27
C GLY A 38 -7.68 -17.67 0.03
N ASN A 39 -6.47 -18.24 -0.01
CA ASN A 39 -5.62 -18.34 1.15
C ASN A 39 -5.03 -16.96 1.49
N VAL A 40 -4.89 -16.69 2.77
CA VAL A 40 -4.26 -15.44 3.22
C VAL A 40 -2.77 -15.46 2.86
N ILE A 41 -2.34 -14.48 2.06
CA ILE A 41 -0.92 -14.23 1.82
C ILE A 41 -0.32 -13.51 3.03
N PRO A 42 0.87 -13.93 3.48
CA PRO A 42 1.51 -13.36 4.67
C PRO A 42 1.85 -11.87 4.50
N THR A 43 2.11 -11.45 3.27
CA THR A 43 2.37 -10.04 2.94
C THR A 43 2.00 -9.74 1.49
N ALA A 44 1.45 -8.55 1.23
CA ALA A 44 1.11 -8.04 -0.10
C ALA A 44 1.98 -6.84 -0.52
N VAL A 45 2.98 -6.48 0.27
CA VAL A 45 3.95 -5.40 0.00
C VAL A 45 5.28 -5.77 0.64
N PRO A 46 6.40 -5.18 0.20
CA PRO A 46 7.64 -5.24 0.97
C PRO A 46 7.41 -4.74 2.39
N TYR A 47 7.85 -5.46 3.39
CA TYR A 47 7.58 -5.15 4.77
C TYR A 47 8.84 -5.06 5.64
N GLY A 48 8.76 -4.32 6.71
CA GLY A 48 9.79 -4.13 7.69
C GLY A 48 9.22 -3.47 8.94
N ASN A 49 10.04 -2.81 9.73
CA ASN A 49 9.55 -2.08 10.87
C ASN A 49 8.56 -0.99 10.44
N THR A 50 7.64 -0.64 11.33
CA THR A 50 6.71 0.47 11.15
C THR A 50 6.71 1.37 12.38
N HIS A 51 6.54 2.67 12.16
CA HIS A 51 6.29 3.67 13.18
C HIS A 51 5.12 4.54 12.73
N GLY A 52 4.47 5.19 13.67
CA GLY A 52 3.35 6.04 13.29
C GLY A 52 2.80 6.85 14.45
N SER A 53 1.82 7.66 14.11
CA SER A 53 1.08 8.50 15.04
C SER A 53 -0.38 8.60 14.63
N LEU A 54 -1.22 9.04 15.56
CA LEU A 54 -2.62 9.37 15.31
C LEU A 54 -2.78 10.88 15.32
N LEU A 55 -3.58 11.40 14.40
CA LEU A 55 -3.93 12.82 14.35
C LEU A 55 -5.35 12.98 13.84
N GLU A 56 -6.09 13.88 14.48
CA GLU A 56 -7.38 14.35 14.00
C GLU A 56 -7.22 15.56 13.09
N ILE A 57 -7.83 15.50 11.92
CA ILE A 57 -7.84 16.60 10.95
C ILE A 57 -9.29 16.83 10.52
N ASN A 58 -9.83 17.99 10.85
CA ASN A 58 -11.21 18.39 10.49
C ASN A 58 -12.28 17.36 10.89
N GLY A 59 -12.15 16.77 12.08
CA GLY A 59 -13.10 15.78 12.60
C GLY A 59 -12.89 14.34 12.12
N GLN A 60 -11.93 14.11 11.25
CA GLN A 60 -11.53 12.78 10.82
C GLN A 60 -10.20 12.37 11.44
N TRP A 61 -10.15 11.21 12.07
CA TRP A 61 -8.93 10.63 12.59
C TRP A 61 -8.16 9.86 11.52
N TYR A 62 -6.83 10.01 11.55
CA TYR A 62 -5.91 9.32 10.67
C TYR A 62 -4.78 8.69 11.45
N VAL A 63 -4.36 7.50 11.02
CA VAL A 63 -3.08 6.94 11.37
C VAL A 63 -2.05 7.31 10.29
N PHE A 64 -0.97 7.97 10.71
CA PHE A 64 0.21 8.24 9.87
C PHE A 64 1.23 7.16 10.15
N TYR A 65 1.74 6.55 9.12
CA TYR A 65 2.72 5.48 9.24
C TYR A 65 3.68 5.49 8.05
N HIS A 66 4.60 4.57 8.00
CA HIS A 66 5.44 4.38 6.83
C HIS A 66 5.43 2.94 6.37
N ARG A 67 5.76 2.73 5.11
CA ARG A 67 6.03 1.41 4.54
C ARG A 67 7.46 1.30 4.05
N GLN A 68 7.97 0.10 4.03
CA GLN A 68 9.19 -0.23 3.29
C GLN A 68 8.89 -0.22 1.79
N THR A 69 9.87 0.17 1.00
CA THR A 69 9.68 0.25 -0.46
C THR A 69 10.22 -0.97 -1.20
N GLY A 70 11.07 -1.76 -0.56
CA GLY A 70 11.67 -2.95 -1.14
C GLY A 70 13.06 -2.74 -1.73
N ASP A 71 13.54 -1.50 -1.82
CA ASP A 71 14.85 -1.21 -2.39
C ASP A 71 15.98 -1.42 -1.36
N ASN A 72 15.80 -0.90 -0.15
CA ASN A 72 16.66 -1.20 0.99
C ASN A 72 15.94 -0.92 2.32
N GLU A 73 16.56 -1.31 3.45
CA GLU A 73 15.95 -1.17 4.78
C GLU A 73 15.78 0.28 5.27
N PHE A 74 16.49 1.23 4.69
CA PHE A 74 16.45 2.64 5.08
C PHE A 74 15.44 3.46 4.28
N GLN A 75 14.99 2.95 3.15
CA GLN A 75 14.05 3.65 2.28
C GLN A 75 12.62 3.37 2.69
N ARG A 76 11.92 4.43 3.04
CA ARG A 76 10.55 4.39 3.52
C ARG A 76 9.70 5.44 2.84
N GLN A 77 8.47 5.09 2.58
CA GLN A 77 7.46 6.01 2.07
C GLN A 77 6.42 6.30 3.15
N ALA A 78 6.10 7.58 3.33
CA ALA A 78 5.03 8.00 4.22
C ALA A 78 3.67 7.54 3.69
N MET A 79 2.84 7.05 4.60
CA MET A 79 1.50 6.56 4.34
C MET A 79 0.52 7.18 5.34
N VAL A 80 -0.74 7.24 4.96
CA VAL A 80 -1.83 7.67 5.83
C VAL A 80 -3.06 6.81 5.56
N ALA A 81 -3.80 6.50 6.61
CA ALA A 81 -5.08 5.82 6.49
C ALA A 81 -6.10 6.45 7.45
N PRO A 82 -7.37 6.61 7.03
CA PRO A 82 -8.44 7.04 7.91
C PRO A 82 -8.77 5.94 8.91
N VAL A 83 -9.10 6.35 10.14
CA VAL A 83 -9.54 5.45 11.21
C VAL A 83 -10.71 6.08 11.96
N SER A 84 -11.53 5.24 12.58
CA SER A 84 -12.55 5.70 13.51
C SER A 84 -12.02 5.62 14.93
N VAL A 85 -12.36 6.61 15.76
CA VAL A 85 -12.04 6.65 17.18
C VAL A 85 -13.32 6.83 17.98
N SER A 86 -13.54 5.98 18.94
CA SER A 86 -14.72 6.08 19.81
C SER A 86 -14.41 5.63 21.23
N LEU A 87 -15.20 6.12 22.18
CA LEU A 87 -15.19 5.66 23.56
C LEU A 87 -16.50 4.92 23.83
N LYS A 88 -16.42 3.65 24.17
CA LYS A 88 -17.59 2.83 24.50
C LYS A 88 -17.34 2.02 25.77
N ASP A 89 -18.23 2.16 26.74
CA ASP A 89 -18.17 1.46 28.02
C ASP A 89 -16.80 1.62 28.74
N GLY A 90 -16.24 2.85 28.69
CA GLY A 90 -14.93 3.16 29.25
C GLY A 90 -13.73 2.60 28.47
N LYS A 91 -13.95 2.03 27.31
CA LYS A 91 -12.90 1.48 26.43
C LYS A 91 -12.68 2.41 25.25
N LEU A 92 -11.42 2.76 25.00
CA LEU A 92 -11.01 3.44 23.78
C LEU A 92 -10.95 2.43 22.65
N LEU A 93 -11.75 2.64 21.60
CA LEU A 93 -11.80 1.81 20.40
C LEU A 93 -11.29 2.63 19.22
N ILE A 94 -10.26 2.12 18.57
CA ILE A 94 -9.71 2.69 17.32
C ILE A 94 -9.75 1.58 16.28
N SER A 95 -10.38 1.87 15.12
CA SER A 95 -10.40 0.89 14.03
C SER A 95 -9.00 0.69 13.46
N GLU A 96 -8.73 -0.49 12.92
CA GLU A 96 -7.54 -0.70 12.12
C GLU A 96 -7.66 0.11 10.82
N GLY A 97 -6.56 0.78 10.42
CA GLY A 97 -6.45 1.48 9.16
C GLY A 97 -6.24 0.50 8.01
N GLU A 98 -6.90 0.73 6.90
CA GLU A 98 -6.68 -0.06 5.70
C GLU A 98 -5.47 0.45 4.91
N TYR A 99 -4.71 -0.48 4.34
CA TYR A 99 -3.57 -0.16 3.48
C TYR A 99 -4.06 0.13 2.06
N THR A 100 -4.19 1.41 1.73
CA THR A 100 -4.77 1.88 0.46
C THR A 100 -3.87 2.85 -0.28
N SER A 101 -4.26 3.20 -1.51
CA SER A 101 -3.64 4.25 -2.32
C SER A 101 -4.30 5.62 -2.13
N GLU A 102 -5.41 5.70 -1.42
CA GLU A 102 -6.28 6.89 -1.35
C GLU A 102 -5.67 8.06 -0.59
N GLY A 103 -4.82 7.78 0.39
CA GLY A 103 -4.30 8.82 1.25
C GLY A 103 -5.43 9.57 1.99
N PHE A 104 -5.61 10.85 1.69
CA PHE A 104 -6.67 11.70 2.25
C PHE A 104 -7.97 11.72 1.42
N CYS A 105 -8.01 11.00 0.30
CA CYS A 105 -9.17 11.00 -0.60
C CYS A 105 -10.25 10.02 -0.13
N LEU A 106 -11.01 10.39 0.91
CA LEU A 106 -12.03 9.53 1.56
C LEU A 106 -13.12 8.99 0.62
N ASN A 107 -13.29 9.59 -0.56
CA ASN A 107 -14.27 9.16 -1.56
C ASN A 107 -13.62 8.38 -2.73
N GLY A 108 -12.39 7.93 -2.57
CA GLY A 108 -11.60 7.31 -3.62
C GLY A 108 -10.86 8.31 -4.51
N LEU A 109 -9.81 7.82 -5.17
CA LEU A 109 -9.05 8.58 -6.16
C LEU A 109 -9.92 8.87 -7.39
N ASN A 110 -9.72 10.04 -8.00
CA ASN A 110 -10.35 10.36 -9.27
C ASN A 110 -9.65 9.57 -10.40
N PRO A 111 -10.37 8.68 -11.11
CA PRO A 111 -9.75 7.84 -12.14
C PRO A 111 -9.33 8.60 -13.42
N PHE A 112 -9.77 9.86 -13.57
CA PHE A 112 -9.39 10.73 -14.68
C PHE A 112 -8.10 11.50 -14.42
N ASP A 113 -7.58 11.48 -13.18
CA ASP A 113 -6.33 12.10 -12.83
C ASP A 113 -5.15 11.16 -13.09
N LEU A 114 -3.96 11.73 -13.26
CA LEU A 114 -2.74 10.95 -13.33
C LEU A 114 -2.46 10.32 -11.96
N THR A 115 -2.53 9.00 -11.90
CA THR A 115 -2.19 8.24 -10.68
C THR A 115 -0.73 7.82 -10.72
N PRO A 116 0.09 8.31 -9.79
CA PRO A 116 1.49 7.90 -9.70
C PRO A 116 1.63 6.40 -9.41
N ALA A 117 2.54 5.73 -10.12
CA ALA A 117 2.80 4.29 -9.91
C ALA A 117 3.20 3.98 -8.45
N GLY A 118 3.92 4.88 -7.80
CA GLY A 118 4.34 4.75 -6.41
C GLY A 118 3.22 4.77 -5.37
N LEU A 119 1.96 4.98 -5.76
CA LEU A 119 0.79 4.82 -4.88
C LEU A 119 0.28 3.38 -4.78
N ALA A 120 0.85 2.44 -5.54
CA ALA A 120 0.46 1.04 -5.45
C ALA A 120 0.48 0.56 -4.01
N CYS A 121 -0.60 -0.07 -3.56
CA CYS A 121 -0.78 -0.57 -2.20
C CYS A 121 -0.75 -2.10 -2.11
N TYR A 122 -0.66 -2.78 -3.24
CA TYR A 122 -0.53 -4.23 -3.37
C TYR A 122 0.60 -4.53 -4.36
N LEU A 123 1.63 -5.20 -3.90
CA LEU A 123 2.86 -5.46 -4.65
C LEU A 123 3.32 -6.87 -4.35
N THR A 124 2.98 -7.83 -5.21
CA THR A 124 3.39 -9.23 -5.04
C THR A 124 4.16 -9.74 -6.25
N GLY A 125 4.85 -10.84 -6.06
CA GLY A 125 5.51 -11.60 -7.11
C GLY A 125 5.07 -13.05 -7.11
N PRO A 126 5.57 -13.85 -8.06
CA PRO A 126 5.13 -15.24 -8.27
C PRO A 126 5.37 -16.15 -7.05
N THR A 127 6.36 -15.86 -6.25
CA THR A 127 6.72 -16.67 -5.08
C THR A 127 6.08 -16.18 -3.80
N GLN A 128 5.50 -14.98 -3.81
CA GLN A 128 4.93 -14.32 -2.62
C GLN A 128 5.81 -14.41 -1.37
N LEU A 129 7.12 -14.52 -1.57
CA LEU A 129 8.07 -14.58 -0.48
C LEU A 129 8.12 -13.22 0.20
N PRO A 130 8.11 -13.20 1.52
CA PRO A 130 8.25 -11.96 2.26
C PRO A 130 9.60 -11.32 1.94
N HIS A 131 9.57 -10.06 1.52
CA HIS A 131 10.77 -9.24 1.45
C HIS A 131 11.23 -8.95 2.87
N GLN A 132 12.24 -9.65 3.33
CA GLN A 132 12.95 -9.28 4.56
C GLN A 132 14.31 -8.69 4.22
N PHE A 133 14.59 -7.49 4.74
CA PHE A 133 15.93 -6.96 4.73
C PHE A 133 16.83 -7.71 5.75
N PRO A 134 18.10 -7.88 5.50
CA PRO A 134 19.00 -7.10 4.64
C PRO A 134 19.60 -7.82 3.41
N ASN A 135 19.15 -8.94 2.93
CA ASN A 135 19.83 -9.70 1.88
C ASN A 135 18.90 -10.07 0.72
N HIS A 136 18.35 -9.07 0.03
CA HIS A 136 17.28 -9.31 -0.92
C HIS A 136 17.69 -9.35 -2.36
N ALA A 137 17.59 -10.52 -2.92
CA ALA A 137 17.07 -10.63 -4.27
C ALA A 137 15.58 -10.22 -4.20
N HIS A 138 15.15 -9.22 -4.96
CA HIS A 138 13.76 -8.85 -5.04
C HIS A 138 12.93 -10.05 -5.51
N SER A 139 12.04 -10.53 -4.67
CA SER A 139 11.18 -11.69 -4.99
C SER A 139 9.84 -11.27 -5.58
N GLY A 140 9.61 -9.99 -5.74
CA GLY A 140 8.39 -9.41 -6.28
C GLY A 140 8.54 -7.92 -6.56
N SER A 141 7.47 -7.32 -7.06
CA SER A 141 7.41 -5.91 -7.39
C SER A 141 7.70 -5.02 -6.19
N TYR A 142 8.39 -3.92 -6.40
CA TYR A 142 8.71 -2.95 -5.37
C TYR A 142 8.72 -1.52 -5.92
N ILE A 143 8.68 -0.52 -5.02
CA ILE A 143 8.76 0.88 -5.41
C ILE A 143 10.23 1.30 -5.41
N LYS A 144 10.75 1.54 -6.61
CA LYS A 144 12.14 1.94 -6.79
C LYS A 144 12.32 3.41 -6.46
N ALA A 145 13.29 3.71 -5.61
CA ALA A 145 13.66 5.09 -5.35
C ALA A 145 14.25 5.76 -6.60
N THR A 146 13.83 6.99 -6.85
CA THR A 146 14.37 7.80 -7.93
C THR A 146 15.32 8.85 -7.36
N ARG A 147 16.52 8.92 -7.90
CA ARG A 147 17.50 9.95 -7.52
C ARG A 147 17.03 11.31 -8.03
N ILE A 148 16.85 12.27 -7.13
CA ILE A 148 16.47 13.65 -7.45
C ILE A 148 17.65 14.59 -7.25
N GLY A 149 18.59 14.55 -8.16
CA GLY A 149 19.74 15.44 -8.13
C GLY A 149 20.77 15.07 -7.06
N ASP A 150 21.91 15.68 -7.17
CA ASP A 150 23.01 15.56 -6.24
C ASP A 150 23.16 16.88 -5.51
N ASN A 151 22.69 16.93 -4.25
CA ASN A 151 22.89 18.10 -3.39
C ASN A 151 24.12 17.94 -2.48
N GLY A 152 24.99 16.99 -2.79
CA GLY A 152 26.21 16.73 -2.03
C GLY A 152 26.01 16.14 -0.64
N ARG A 153 24.79 15.79 -0.28
CA ARG A 153 24.45 15.11 0.99
C ARG A 153 23.63 13.87 0.70
N ASP A 154 24.09 12.72 1.22
CA ASP A 154 23.37 11.47 1.38
C ASP A 154 22.37 11.13 0.26
N GLY A 155 22.87 11.11 -0.98
CA GLY A 155 22.14 10.77 -2.18
C GLY A 155 20.65 11.10 -2.11
N ALA A 156 20.27 12.27 -2.57
CA ALA A 156 18.86 12.66 -2.56
C ALA A 156 18.04 11.70 -3.42
N TYR A 157 17.53 10.66 -2.80
CA TYR A 157 16.53 9.79 -3.39
C TYR A 157 15.15 10.30 -3.02
N SER A 158 14.27 10.39 -4.00
CA SER A 158 12.86 10.62 -3.76
C SER A 158 12.12 9.29 -3.78
N LEU A 159 11.35 9.07 -2.74
CA LEU A 159 10.28 8.08 -2.72
C LEU A 159 8.92 8.77 -2.89
N HIS A 160 8.93 9.97 -3.44
CA HIS A 160 7.71 10.65 -3.79
C HIS A 160 6.99 9.84 -4.88
N ALA A 161 5.71 9.55 -4.67
CA ALA A 161 4.94 8.68 -5.55
C ALA A 161 4.99 9.12 -7.03
N HIS A 162 5.05 10.43 -7.30
CA HIS A 162 5.14 10.98 -8.65
C HIS A 162 6.43 10.65 -9.41
N HIS A 163 7.48 10.23 -8.71
CA HIS A 163 8.79 9.98 -9.28
C HIS A 163 9.25 8.53 -9.15
N SER A 164 8.51 7.71 -8.41
CA SER A 164 8.93 6.36 -8.07
C SER A 164 8.16 5.32 -8.87
N PRO A 165 8.79 4.63 -9.82
CA PRO A 165 8.14 3.56 -10.57
C PRO A 165 7.97 2.31 -9.69
N VAL A 166 7.03 1.47 -10.08
CA VAL A 166 6.99 0.07 -9.66
C VAL A 166 7.93 -0.72 -10.55
N ALA A 167 8.94 -1.30 -9.95
CA ALA A 167 9.99 -2.05 -10.63
C ALA A 167 9.90 -3.55 -10.34
N PHE A 168 10.64 -4.34 -11.11
CA PHE A 168 10.76 -5.79 -10.96
C PHE A 168 9.42 -6.52 -11.09
N ASN A 169 8.63 -6.11 -12.10
CA ASN A 169 7.44 -6.83 -12.49
C ASN A 169 7.87 -8.02 -13.38
N THR A 170 7.66 -9.21 -12.87
CA THR A 170 7.94 -10.49 -13.57
C THR A 170 6.64 -11.23 -13.81
N ASP A 171 6.68 -12.34 -14.52
CA ASP A 171 5.51 -13.19 -14.71
C ASP A 171 4.88 -13.57 -13.36
N GLY A 172 3.55 -13.42 -13.26
CA GLY A 172 2.80 -13.61 -12.02
C GLY A 172 2.87 -12.46 -11.00
N SER A 173 3.51 -11.33 -11.33
CA SER A 173 3.44 -10.14 -10.50
C SER A 173 2.05 -9.53 -10.49
N VAL A 174 1.61 -9.06 -9.32
CA VAL A 174 0.37 -8.30 -9.15
C VAL A 174 0.67 -6.95 -8.54
N VAL A 175 0.19 -5.90 -9.22
CA VAL A 175 0.29 -4.51 -8.77
C VAL A 175 -1.12 -3.95 -8.62
N GLY A 176 -1.47 -3.53 -7.43
CA GLY A 176 -2.83 -3.07 -7.13
C GLY A 176 -2.90 -1.69 -6.49
N TYR A 177 -3.98 -1.02 -6.80
CA TYR A 177 -4.33 0.31 -6.28
C TYR A 177 -5.73 0.26 -5.67
N LYS A 178 -5.97 0.87 -4.52
CA LYS A 178 -7.26 1.00 -3.85
C LYS A 178 -7.37 2.41 -3.26
N TYR A 179 -8.49 3.07 -3.36
CA TYR A 179 -9.66 2.82 -4.17
C TYR A 179 -9.82 3.94 -5.18
N PHE A 180 -10.45 3.65 -6.32
CA PHE A 180 -10.87 4.67 -7.29
C PHE A 180 -12.37 4.88 -7.20
N ASN A 181 -12.81 6.12 -7.30
CA ASN A 181 -14.22 6.42 -7.47
C ASN A 181 -14.63 6.23 -8.93
N MET A 182 -15.18 5.06 -9.24
CA MET A 182 -15.55 4.68 -10.59
C MET A 182 -16.95 5.20 -11.01
N THR A 183 -17.62 6.00 -10.18
CA THR A 183 -19.00 6.46 -10.44
C THR A 183 -19.15 7.18 -11.76
N GLU A 184 -18.21 8.05 -12.11
CA GLU A 184 -18.28 8.79 -13.38
C GLU A 184 -17.93 7.92 -14.58
N ILE A 185 -16.93 7.04 -14.47
CA ILE A 185 -16.58 6.09 -15.55
C ILE A 185 -17.76 5.18 -15.86
N GLY A 186 -18.49 4.71 -14.84
CA GLY A 186 -19.66 3.86 -15.01
C GLY A 186 -20.83 4.49 -15.81
N LYS A 187 -20.79 5.79 -16.07
CA LYS A 187 -21.77 6.48 -16.92
C LYS A 187 -21.42 6.44 -18.41
N HIS A 188 -20.23 5.98 -18.76
CA HIS A 188 -19.73 5.93 -20.13
C HIS A 188 -19.68 4.49 -20.63
N ASN A 189 -19.96 4.32 -21.94
CA ASN A 189 -19.90 2.99 -22.57
C ASN A 189 -18.46 2.52 -22.83
N GLU A 190 -17.53 3.47 -22.90
CA GLU A 190 -16.11 3.23 -23.19
C GLU A 190 -15.23 4.12 -22.31
N ALA A 191 -14.10 3.57 -21.91
CA ALA A 191 -13.04 4.29 -21.21
C ALA A 191 -11.68 3.87 -21.75
N THR A 192 -10.71 4.77 -21.77
CA THR A 192 -9.34 4.48 -22.18
C THR A 192 -8.43 4.55 -20.96
N LEU A 193 -7.76 3.43 -20.66
CA LEU A 193 -6.67 3.39 -19.68
C LEU A 193 -5.36 3.73 -20.39
N ARG A 194 -4.61 4.69 -19.85
CA ARG A 194 -3.26 5.03 -20.31
C ARG A 194 -2.26 4.68 -19.23
N MET A 195 -1.18 4.02 -19.62
CA MET A 195 -0.12 3.61 -18.70
C MET A 195 1.25 3.95 -19.29
N HIS A 196 2.15 4.45 -18.45
CA HIS A 196 3.56 4.63 -18.81
C HIS A 196 4.33 3.38 -18.38
N LEU A 197 4.91 2.69 -19.34
CA LEU A 197 5.66 1.45 -19.14
C LEU A 197 7.07 1.57 -19.71
N ASN A 198 8.00 0.87 -19.10
CA ASN A 198 9.32 0.58 -19.66
C ASN A 198 9.51 -0.94 -19.65
N PRO A 199 9.22 -1.65 -20.75
CA PRO A 199 9.26 -3.10 -20.78
C PRO A 199 10.69 -3.68 -20.84
N GLU A 200 11.72 -2.86 -21.07
CA GLU A 200 13.13 -3.29 -21.14
C GLU A 200 13.36 -4.51 -22.07
N GLY A 201 12.59 -4.61 -23.14
CA GLY A 201 12.69 -5.71 -24.12
C GLY A 201 12.01 -7.00 -23.68
N VAL A 202 11.20 -6.98 -22.64
CA VAL A 202 10.39 -8.12 -22.19
C VAL A 202 9.13 -8.23 -23.05
N ALA A 203 8.80 -9.45 -23.50
CA ALA A 203 7.53 -9.76 -24.11
C ALA A 203 6.60 -10.39 -23.07
N GLY A 204 5.31 -10.09 -23.17
CA GLY A 204 4.32 -10.63 -22.23
C GLY A 204 2.96 -9.95 -22.34
N GLU A 205 2.10 -10.23 -21.39
CA GLU A 205 0.79 -9.59 -21.27
C GLU A 205 0.62 -8.94 -19.90
N ILE A 206 -0.04 -7.77 -19.88
CA ILE A 206 -0.55 -7.15 -18.68
C ILE A 206 -2.07 -7.29 -18.70
N VAL A 207 -2.62 -7.94 -17.70
CA VAL A 207 -4.07 -8.10 -17.52
C VAL A 207 -4.56 -7.07 -16.53
N PHE A 208 -5.57 -6.30 -16.90
CA PHE A 208 -6.21 -5.30 -16.04
C PHE A 208 -7.45 -5.89 -15.41
N MET A 209 -7.49 -5.86 -14.08
CA MET A 209 -8.58 -6.41 -13.28
C MET A 209 -9.23 -5.32 -12.44
N LEU A 210 -10.55 -5.42 -12.24
CA LEU A 210 -11.30 -4.64 -11.24
C LEU A 210 -11.65 -5.53 -10.05
N ASP A 211 -11.86 -4.89 -8.90
CA ASP A 211 -12.29 -5.44 -7.61
C ASP A 211 -11.23 -6.35 -6.96
N CYS A 212 -10.73 -7.34 -7.68
CA CYS A 212 -9.76 -8.29 -7.18
C CYS A 212 -8.83 -8.74 -8.32
N PRO A 213 -7.58 -9.11 -8.07
CA PRO A 213 -6.67 -9.63 -9.10
C PRO A 213 -7.07 -11.02 -9.65
N TRP A 214 -7.99 -11.72 -8.98
CA TRP A 214 -8.34 -13.10 -9.29
C TRP A 214 -9.82 -13.25 -9.64
N GLU A 215 -10.14 -13.78 -10.82
CA GLU A 215 -11.52 -14.09 -11.21
C GLU A 215 -12.20 -15.04 -10.21
N SER A 216 -11.47 -16.03 -9.72
CA SER A 216 -11.93 -16.96 -8.69
C SER A 216 -12.36 -16.31 -7.37
N GLN A 217 -11.90 -15.08 -7.12
CA GLN A 217 -12.22 -14.27 -5.96
C GLN A 217 -13.14 -13.09 -6.29
N GLY A 218 -13.77 -13.10 -7.45
CA GLY A 218 -14.71 -12.07 -7.89
C GLY A 218 -14.07 -10.94 -8.71
N GLY A 219 -12.80 -11.06 -9.07
CA GLY A 219 -12.13 -10.11 -9.97
C GLY A 219 -12.74 -10.14 -11.38
N LYS A 220 -12.75 -8.98 -12.03
CA LYS A 220 -13.31 -8.81 -13.36
C LYS A 220 -12.25 -8.26 -14.32
N GLU A 221 -11.92 -9.01 -15.34
CA GLU A 221 -11.04 -8.52 -16.39
C GLU A 221 -11.70 -7.40 -17.18
N ILE A 222 -10.97 -6.31 -17.39
CA ILE A 222 -11.41 -5.14 -18.15
C ILE A 222 -10.56 -4.87 -19.39
N GLY A 223 -9.45 -5.55 -19.54
CA GLY A 223 -8.60 -5.42 -20.73
C GLY A 223 -7.25 -6.10 -20.60
N ARG A 224 -6.55 -6.18 -21.73
CA ARG A 224 -5.20 -6.71 -21.85
C ARG A 224 -4.33 -5.82 -22.70
N LEU A 225 -3.04 -5.79 -22.37
CA LEU A 225 -2.01 -5.15 -23.17
C LEU A 225 -0.89 -6.17 -23.43
N THR A 226 -0.60 -6.43 -24.71
CA THR A 226 0.58 -7.20 -25.12
C THR A 226 1.78 -6.27 -25.26
N LEU A 227 2.92 -6.66 -24.69
CA LEU A 227 4.19 -5.94 -24.71
C LEU A 227 5.09 -6.43 -25.84
#